data_9fa876d0c06e9c66e0fb2e92268b35a7
#
_entry.id   9fa876d0c06e9c66e0fb2e92268b35a7
#
_cell.length_a   1.000
_cell.length_b   1.000
_cell.length_c   1.000
_cell.angle_alpha   90.00
_cell.angle_beta   90.00
_cell.angle_gamma   90.00
#
_symmetry.space_group_name_H-M   'P 1'
#
loop_
_entity.id
_entity.type
_entity.pdbx_description
1 polymer ?
#
loop_
_entity_poly.entity_id
_entity_poly.type
_entity_poly.pdbx_seq_one_letter_code
_entity_poly.pdbx_strand_id
1 'polypeptide(L)'
;MFKNVFWVWFAIVVGMPSSSAEQVLTNQSNEMASGELKAKRLGPPQVDPVVIGKVRYEVIHWGKERGLKQNGGYIAAFDTANNNELWILKVYDIAYNPDLEGDVQDVFIVSMSKGFFSGKLHIKDEKGRNFIIDPDARSIEQK
;
A
#
# COMPACT_ATOMS: atom_id res chain seq x y z
N MET A 1 14.80 72.35 37.55
CA MET A 1 13.56 72.95 38.03
C MET A 1 12.43 71.93 37.79
N PHE A 2 11.91 71.44 38.88
CA PHE A 2 10.62 70.80 39.06
C PHE A 2 10.26 69.57 38.27
N LYS A 3 10.17 68.50 38.92
CA LYS A 3 9.15 67.93 39.86
C LYS A 3 8.24 67.04 39.05
N ASN A 4 8.13 65.93 39.38
CA ASN A 4 7.52 65.08 40.41
C ASN A 4 6.83 63.92 39.64
N VAL A 5 7.13 62.76 40.01
CA VAL A 5 6.61 61.97 41.14
C VAL A 5 5.35 61.19 40.83
N PHE A 6 5.48 59.89 41.13
CA PHE A 6 4.42 59.05 41.63
C PHE A 6 3.52 58.41 40.57
N TRP A 7 3.12 57.20 40.64
CA TRP A 7 2.97 56.13 41.60
C TRP A 7 2.75 54.85 40.79
N VAL A 8 3.48 53.77 40.96
CA VAL A 8 3.15 52.61 41.79
C VAL A 8 1.65 52.31 41.94
N TRP A 9 1.26 51.21 41.46
CA TRP A 9 0.37 50.22 42.05
C TRP A 9 0.26 49.07 41.06
N PHE A 10 0.92 47.94 41.29
CA PHE A 10 0.33 46.84 42.00
C PHE A 10 -1.02 46.39 41.42
N ALA A 11 -1.00 45.40 40.62
CA ALA A 11 -2.03 44.38 40.59
C ALA A 11 -1.38 43.03 40.35
N ILE A 12 -1.09 42.41 41.42
CA ILE A 12 -0.95 40.97 41.49
C ILE A 12 -2.33 40.42 41.15
N VAL A 13 -2.43 39.74 40.04
CA VAL A 13 -3.47 38.77 39.85
C VAL A 13 -2.79 37.42 39.80
N VAL A 14 -2.76 36.83 40.95
CA VAL A 14 -2.66 35.39 41.10
C VAL A 14 -3.94 34.82 40.52
N GLY A 15 -3.85 34.30 39.34
CA GLY A 15 -4.89 33.47 38.74
C GLY A 15 -4.24 32.17 38.37
N MET A 16 -4.28 31.22 39.21
CA MET A 16 -4.02 29.82 38.91
C MET A 16 -4.98 29.34 37.88
N PRO A 17 -4.53 28.69 36.85
CA PRO A 17 -5.35 27.70 36.17
C PRO A 17 -4.82 26.31 36.48
N SER A 18 -5.41 25.70 37.33
CA SER A 18 -5.52 24.26 37.34
C SER A 18 -6.57 23.88 36.31
N SER A 19 -6.23 22.94 35.50
CA SER A 19 -7.07 21.96 34.81
C SER A 19 -6.82 21.82 33.32
N SER A 20 -5.58 21.51 32.97
CA SER A 20 -5.31 20.89 31.64
C SER A 20 -4.99 19.39 31.74
N ALA A 21 -4.97 18.84 32.93
CA ALA A 21 -4.66 17.43 33.13
C ALA A 21 -5.88 16.50 33.11
N GLU A 22 -7.07 17.06 33.27
CA GLU A 22 -8.29 16.25 33.41
C GLU A 22 -9.02 16.00 32.07
N GLN A 23 -8.75 16.80 31.06
CA GLN A 23 -9.36 16.59 29.76
C GLN A 23 -8.62 15.57 28.87
N VAL A 24 -7.38 15.26 29.18
CA VAL A 24 -6.60 14.27 28.42
C VAL A 24 -6.99 12.84 28.81
N LEU A 25 -7.48 12.63 30.01
CA LEU A 25 -7.88 11.30 30.50
C LEU A 25 -9.27 10.87 30.05
N THR A 26 -10.16 11.82 29.72
CA THR A 26 -11.50 11.50 29.24
C THR A 26 -11.56 11.19 27.74
N ASN A 27 -10.58 11.64 26.96
CA ASN A 27 -10.52 11.31 25.54
C ASN A 27 -9.91 9.92 25.26
N GLN A 28 -9.08 9.39 26.17
CA GLN A 28 -8.53 8.05 26.00
C GLN A 28 -9.51 6.93 26.35
N SER A 29 -10.49 7.20 27.18
CA SER A 29 -11.51 6.20 27.55
C SER A 29 -12.63 6.06 26.52
N ASN A 30 -12.84 7.05 25.66
CA ASN A 30 -13.85 6.99 24.60
C ASN A 30 -13.33 6.35 23.30
N GLU A 31 -12.03 6.31 23.08
CA GLU A 31 -11.47 5.58 21.92
C GLU A 31 -11.38 4.06 22.15
N MET A 32 -11.42 3.61 23.40
CA MET A 32 -11.42 2.17 23.70
C MET A 32 -12.79 1.51 23.62
N ALA A 33 -13.87 2.26 23.51
CA ALA A 33 -15.23 1.72 23.50
C ALA A 33 -15.84 1.55 22.09
N SER A 34 -15.17 2.01 21.04
CA SER A 34 -15.59 1.80 19.64
C SER A 34 -14.66 0.87 18.89
N GLY A 35 -13.94 0.03 19.59
CA GLY A 35 -12.97 -0.90 19.04
C GLY A 35 -13.60 -2.12 18.39
N GLU A 36 -14.43 -1.94 17.41
CA GLU A 36 -14.50 -2.90 16.33
C GLU A 36 -13.24 -2.68 15.48
N LEU A 37 -12.15 -3.33 15.90
CA LEU A 37 -10.98 -3.50 15.08
C LEU A 37 -11.40 -4.36 13.87
N LYS A 38 -12.03 -3.73 12.88
CA LYS A 38 -12.02 -4.29 11.53
C LYS A 38 -10.56 -4.46 11.19
N ALA A 39 -10.10 -5.70 11.16
CA ALA A 39 -8.75 -6.02 10.70
C ALA A 39 -8.63 -5.46 9.28
N LYS A 40 -8.07 -4.26 9.16
CA LYS A 40 -7.87 -3.64 7.86
C LYS A 40 -6.83 -4.50 7.16
N ARG A 41 -7.23 -5.11 6.05
CA ARG A 41 -6.30 -5.84 5.21
C ARG A 41 -5.10 -4.94 4.89
N LEU A 42 -3.90 -5.45 5.12
CA LEU A 42 -2.69 -4.78 4.66
C LEU A 42 -2.76 -4.67 3.13
N GLY A 43 -2.35 -3.54 2.59
CA GLY A 43 -2.24 -3.37 1.15
C GLY A 43 -1.28 -4.38 0.52
N PRO A 44 -1.27 -4.50 -0.81
CA PRO A 44 -0.35 -5.39 -1.50
C PRO A 44 1.09 -5.05 -1.17
N PRO A 45 1.98 -6.07 -1.05
CA PRO A 45 3.39 -5.83 -0.85
C PRO A 45 4.00 -5.13 -2.07
N GLN A 46 4.99 -4.29 -1.84
CA GLN A 46 5.76 -3.70 -2.92
C GLN A 46 6.64 -4.79 -3.56
N VAL A 47 6.59 -4.89 -4.88
CA VAL A 47 7.41 -5.79 -5.67
C VAL A 47 8.26 -4.97 -6.64
N ASP A 48 9.57 -5.15 -6.58
CA ASP A 48 10.48 -4.42 -7.44
C ASP A 48 10.35 -4.85 -8.91
N PRO A 49 10.46 -3.91 -9.85
CA PRO A 49 10.49 -4.21 -11.26
C PRO A 49 11.67 -5.10 -11.64
N VAL A 50 11.48 -5.95 -12.65
CA VAL A 50 12.53 -6.81 -13.22
C VAL A 50 12.83 -6.35 -14.63
N VAL A 51 14.10 -6.20 -14.97
CA VAL A 51 14.54 -5.86 -16.34
C VAL A 51 15.21 -7.06 -16.99
N ILE A 52 14.73 -7.41 -18.17
CA ILE A 52 15.33 -8.42 -19.06
C ILE A 52 15.54 -7.80 -20.43
N GLY A 53 16.80 -7.62 -20.82
CA GLY A 53 17.13 -6.95 -22.08
C GLY A 53 16.67 -5.49 -22.09
N LYS A 54 15.78 -5.15 -23.00
CA LYS A 54 15.21 -3.80 -23.15
C LYS A 54 13.79 -3.69 -22.61
N VAL A 55 13.34 -4.68 -21.85
CA VAL A 55 11.98 -4.72 -21.31
C VAL A 55 12.02 -4.73 -19.80
N ARG A 56 11.24 -3.84 -19.19
CA ARG A 56 10.98 -3.78 -17.76
C ARG A 56 9.63 -4.40 -17.48
N TYR A 57 9.57 -5.30 -16.53
CA TYR A 57 8.36 -5.96 -16.05
C TYR A 57 7.97 -5.43 -14.70
N GLU A 58 6.69 -5.11 -14.52
CA GLU A 58 6.12 -4.59 -13.29
C GLU A 58 4.87 -5.36 -12.88
N VAL A 59 4.65 -5.51 -11.59
CA VAL A 59 3.43 -6.10 -11.05
C VAL A 59 2.32 -5.06 -11.03
N ILE A 60 1.13 -5.43 -11.50
CA ILE A 60 -0.08 -4.62 -11.37
C ILE A 60 -0.88 -5.13 -10.17
N HIS A 61 -0.92 -4.35 -9.11
CA HIS A 61 -1.70 -4.68 -7.90
C HIS A 61 -3.18 -4.28 -8.03
N TRP A 62 -3.45 -3.15 -8.64
CA TRP A 62 -4.79 -2.57 -8.74
C TRP A 62 -5.33 -2.64 -10.17
N GLY A 63 -5.52 -3.88 -10.65
CA GLY A 63 -5.95 -4.11 -12.03
C GLY A 63 -7.32 -3.52 -12.34
N LYS A 64 -8.27 -3.55 -11.40
CA LYS A 64 -9.60 -2.97 -11.59
C LYS A 64 -9.57 -1.46 -11.86
N GLU A 65 -8.64 -0.73 -11.25
CA GLU A 65 -8.43 0.70 -11.53
C GLU A 65 -7.96 0.95 -12.96
N ARG A 66 -7.37 -0.07 -13.60
CA ARG A 66 -6.95 -0.05 -14.99
C ARG A 66 -7.96 -0.70 -15.95
N GLY A 67 -9.17 -0.99 -15.49
CA GLY A 67 -10.22 -1.61 -16.27
C GLY A 67 -10.06 -3.14 -16.45
N LEU A 68 -9.18 -3.79 -15.68
CA LEU A 68 -9.01 -5.24 -15.72
C LEU A 68 -10.05 -5.94 -14.82
N LYS A 69 -10.25 -7.24 -15.03
CA LYS A 69 -11.31 -8.00 -14.36
C LYS A 69 -11.08 -8.25 -12.86
N GLN A 70 -9.84 -8.21 -12.42
CA GLN A 70 -9.44 -8.46 -11.03
C GLN A 70 -8.32 -7.50 -10.62
N ASN A 71 -8.01 -7.39 -9.32
CA ASN A 71 -6.91 -6.56 -8.86
C ASN A 71 -5.57 -7.26 -9.06
N GLY A 72 -5.25 -8.26 -8.28
CA GLY A 72 -3.96 -8.97 -8.37
C GLY A 72 -3.82 -9.89 -9.59
N GLY A 73 -2.66 -10.51 -9.72
CA GLY A 73 -2.39 -11.54 -10.71
C GLY A 73 -2.04 -11.05 -12.10
N TYR A 74 -1.62 -9.80 -12.25
CA TYR A 74 -1.16 -9.24 -13.53
C TYR A 74 0.27 -8.74 -13.46
N ILE A 75 0.95 -8.83 -14.58
CA ILE A 75 2.20 -8.12 -14.86
C ILE A 75 2.06 -7.30 -16.14
N ALA A 76 2.79 -6.19 -16.21
CA ALA A 76 2.91 -5.37 -17.40
C ALA A 76 4.36 -5.34 -17.86
N ALA A 77 4.57 -5.27 -19.17
CA ALA A 77 5.86 -5.10 -19.79
C ALA A 77 5.98 -3.70 -20.40
N PHE A 78 7.11 -3.05 -20.18
CA PHE A 78 7.40 -1.70 -20.69
C PHE A 78 8.71 -1.69 -21.45
N ASP A 79 8.76 -0.96 -22.53
CA ASP A 79 10.00 -0.63 -23.22
C ASP A 79 10.83 0.33 -22.35
N THR A 80 12.09 -0.03 -22.07
CA THR A 80 12.97 0.78 -21.22
C THR A 80 13.42 2.08 -21.89
N ALA A 81 13.37 2.18 -23.21
CA ALA A 81 13.83 3.36 -23.94
C ALA A 81 12.83 4.51 -23.94
N ASN A 82 11.53 4.19 -24.03
CA ASN A 82 10.46 5.18 -24.18
C ASN A 82 9.36 5.05 -23.11
N ASN A 83 9.47 4.06 -22.24
CA ASN A 83 8.51 3.76 -21.18
C ASN A 83 7.09 3.41 -21.67
N ASN A 84 6.95 3.00 -22.94
CA ASN A 84 5.67 2.56 -23.47
C ASN A 84 5.31 1.18 -22.94
N GLU A 85 4.04 1.02 -22.55
CA GLU A 85 3.50 -0.29 -22.21
C GLU A 85 3.37 -1.15 -23.47
N LEU A 86 4.01 -2.30 -23.46
CA LEU A 86 4.01 -3.23 -24.58
C LEU A 86 2.84 -4.21 -24.49
N TRP A 87 2.58 -4.74 -23.30
CA TRP A 87 1.50 -5.69 -23.04
C TRP A 87 1.25 -5.85 -21.54
N ILE A 88 0.07 -6.37 -21.23
CA ILE A 88 -0.32 -6.86 -19.90
C ILE A 88 -0.61 -8.35 -20.01
N LEU A 89 -0.15 -9.13 -19.03
CA LEU A 89 -0.38 -10.56 -18.94
C LEU A 89 -1.07 -10.90 -17.61
N LYS A 90 -2.18 -11.65 -17.68
CA LYS A 90 -2.80 -12.24 -16.51
C LYS A 90 -2.10 -13.56 -16.16
N VAL A 91 -1.47 -13.59 -14.99
CA VAL A 91 -0.68 -14.75 -14.51
C VAL A 91 -1.58 -15.85 -13.96
N TYR A 92 -2.63 -15.47 -13.25
CA TYR A 92 -3.61 -16.39 -12.67
C TYR A 92 -4.97 -15.74 -12.52
N ASP A 93 -6.00 -16.57 -12.41
CA ASP A 93 -7.36 -16.14 -12.11
C ASP A 93 -7.62 -16.13 -10.60
N ILE A 94 -8.42 -15.15 -10.16
CA ILE A 94 -8.96 -15.08 -8.81
C ILE A 94 -10.46 -15.43 -8.92
N ALA A 95 -10.85 -16.51 -8.27
CA ALA A 95 -12.27 -16.86 -8.17
C ALA A 95 -12.90 -16.02 -7.04
N TYR A 96 -13.67 -15.02 -7.41
CA TYR A 96 -14.43 -14.20 -6.46
C TYR A 96 -15.75 -14.87 -6.10
N ASN A 97 -16.03 -14.98 -4.81
CA ASN A 97 -17.34 -15.35 -4.31
C ASN A 97 -18.19 -14.06 -4.21
N PRO A 98 -19.34 -13.96 -4.89
CA PRO A 98 -20.20 -12.77 -4.86
C PRO A 98 -20.76 -12.45 -3.48
N ASP A 99 -20.80 -13.43 -2.56
CA ASP A 99 -21.32 -13.26 -1.20
C ASP A 99 -20.30 -12.65 -0.23
N LEU A 100 -19.06 -12.44 -0.68
CA LEU A 100 -17.98 -11.89 0.12
C LEU A 100 -17.48 -10.55 -0.45
N GLU A 101 -16.94 -9.70 0.42
CA GLU A 101 -16.30 -8.47 -0.02
C GLU A 101 -15.13 -8.77 -0.96
N GLY A 102 -15.07 -8.07 -2.09
CA GLY A 102 -14.09 -8.36 -3.14
C GLY A 102 -12.64 -8.13 -2.74
N ASP A 103 -12.39 -7.13 -1.91
CA ASP A 103 -11.04 -6.75 -1.46
C ASP A 103 -10.38 -7.79 -0.56
N VAL A 104 -11.17 -8.52 0.24
CA VAL A 104 -10.65 -9.61 1.10
C VAL A 104 -10.29 -10.86 0.29
N GLN A 105 -10.75 -10.95 -0.95
CA GLN A 105 -10.54 -12.10 -1.84
C GLN A 105 -9.39 -11.86 -2.84
N ASP A 106 -8.93 -10.62 -2.96
CA ASP A 106 -7.80 -10.31 -3.84
C ASP A 106 -6.57 -11.13 -3.44
N VAL A 107 -5.86 -11.61 -4.44
CA VAL A 107 -4.61 -12.35 -4.26
C VAL A 107 -3.53 -11.63 -5.03
N PHE A 108 -2.51 -11.15 -4.31
CA PHE A 108 -1.46 -10.35 -4.91
C PHE A 108 -0.19 -11.15 -5.18
N ILE A 109 0.57 -10.71 -6.16
CA ILE A 109 1.94 -11.16 -6.38
C ILE A 109 2.80 -10.54 -5.27
N VAL A 110 3.57 -11.37 -4.58
CA VAL A 110 4.44 -10.95 -3.47
C VAL A 110 5.91 -10.90 -3.85
N SER A 111 6.30 -11.59 -4.92
CA SER A 111 7.65 -11.49 -5.45
C SER A 111 7.70 -11.75 -6.95
N MET A 112 8.63 -11.09 -7.61
CA MET A 112 8.98 -11.32 -9.01
C MET A 112 10.50 -11.24 -9.13
N SER A 113 11.09 -12.21 -9.82
CA SER A 113 12.53 -12.26 -10.05
C SER A 113 12.85 -12.82 -11.43
N LYS A 114 14.05 -12.50 -11.92
CA LYS A 114 14.59 -13.10 -13.15
C LYS A 114 15.19 -14.44 -12.84
N GLY A 115 14.85 -15.46 -13.64
CA GLY A 115 15.51 -16.76 -13.61
C GLY A 115 16.99 -16.64 -14.02
N PHE A 116 17.85 -17.37 -13.30
CA PHE A 116 19.31 -17.17 -13.36
C PHE A 116 19.90 -17.38 -14.77
N PHE A 117 19.38 -18.34 -15.54
CA PHE A 117 19.91 -18.68 -16.86
C PHE A 117 18.89 -18.63 -17.99
N SER A 118 17.62 -18.44 -17.72
CA SER A 118 16.56 -18.73 -18.68
C SER A 118 15.91 -17.49 -19.30
N GLY A 119 16.20 -16.28 -18.81
CA GLY A 119 15.45 -15.09 -19.22
C GLY A 119 13.97 -15.11 -18.83
N LYS A 120 13.54 -16.10 -18.04
CA LYS A 120 12.16 -16.26 -17.58
C LYS A 120 11.94 -15.49 -16.29
N LEU A 121 10.67 -15.13 -16.04
CA LEU A 121 10.25 -14.52 -14.77
C LEU A 121 9.75 -15.61 -13.82
N HIS A 122 10.21 -15.53 -12.59
CA HIS A 122 9.71 -16.35 -11.47
C HIS A 122 8.82 -15.47 -10.60
N ILE A 123 7.58 -15.88 -10.43
CA ILE A 123 6.57 -15.14 -9.68
C ILE A 123 6.04 -16.01 -8.55
N LYS A 124 5.84 -15.41 -7.39
CA LYS A 124 5.17 -16.02 -6.24
C LYS A 124 4.00 -15.13 -5.81
N ASP A 125 2.89 -15.76 -5.47
CA ASP A 125 1.73 -15.07 -4.92
C ASP A 125 1.59 -15.24 -3.40
N GLU A 126 0.63 -14.53 -2.81
CA GLU A 126 0.33 -14.58 -1.36
C GLU A 126 -0.08 -15.98 -0.88
N LYS A 127 -0.63 -16.81 -1.76
CA LYS A 127 -0.99 -18.20 -1.45
C LYS A 127 0.19 -19.17 -1.53
N GLY A 128 1.37 -18.66 -1.86
CA GLY A 128 2.58 -19.46 -1.99
C GLY A 128 2.70 -20.21 -3.31
N ARG A 129 1.81 -19.96 -4.28
CA ARG A 129 1.88 -20.57 -5.62
C ARG A 129 3.04 -19.94 -6.39
N ASN A 130 3.75 -20.77 -7.14
CA ASN A 130 4.86 -20.32 -7.95
C ASN A 130 4.52 -20.46 -9.43
N PHE A 131 4.90 -19.45 -10.21
CA PHE A 131 4.67 -19.38 -11.63
C PHE A 131 5.98 -19.06 -12.33
N ILE A 132 6.21 -19.70 -13.47
CA ILE A 132 7.30 -19.37 -14.38
C ILE A 132 6.67 -18.80 -15.66
N ILE A 133 7.12 -17.63 -16.04
CA ILE A 133 6.64 -16.95 -17.24
C ILE A 133 7.76 -16.85 -18.24
N ASP A 134 7.48 -17.28 -19.44
CA ASP A 134 8.29 -16.98 -20.61
C ASP A 134 7.75 -15.68 -21.24
N PRO A 135 8.47 -14.56 -21.11
CA PRO A 135 7.95 -13.29 -21.58
C PRO A 135 7.89 -13.16 -23.09
N ASP A 136 8.71 -13.90 -23.82
CA ASP A 136 8.72 -13.88 -25.28
C ASP A 136 7.53 -14.65 -25.84
N ALA A 137 7.29 -15.85 -25.32
CA ALA A 137 6.14 -16.67 -25.67
C ALA A 137 4.85 -16.25 -24.97
N ARG A 138 4.92 -15.42 -23.95
CA ARG A 138 3.80 -15.07 -23.02
C ARG A 138 3.12 -16.30 -22.44
N SER A 139 3.89 -17.34 -22.22
CA SER A 139 3.41 -18.59 -21.64
C SER A 139 3.65 -18.63 -20.14
N ILE A 140 2.75 -19.31 -19.42
CA ILE A 140 2.74 -19.41 -17.97
C ILE A 140 2.75 -20.88 -17.59
N GLU A 141 3.66 -21.25 -16.73
CA GLU A 141 3.74 -22.56 -16.10
C GLU A 141 3.58 -22.40 -14.60
N GLN A 142 2.59 -23.07 -14.02
CA GLN A 142 2.44 -23.14 -12.56
C GLN A 142 3.21 -24.35 -12.04
N LYS A 143 4.00 -24.15 -10.98
CA LYS A 143 4.76 -25.21 -10.30
C LYS A 143 4.12 -25.61 -8.97
#